data_0012e7ce3056d885f3c41cad516857f2
#
_entry.id   0012e7ce3056d885f3c41cad516857f2
#
_cell.length_a   1.000
_cell.length_b   1.000
_cell.length_c   1.000
_cell.angle_alpha   90.00
_cell.angle_beta   90.00
_cell.angle_gamma   90.00
#
_symmetry.space_group_name_H-M   'P 1'
#
loop_
_entity.id
_entity.type
_entity.pdbx_description
1 polymer ?
#
loop_
_entity_poly.entity_id
_entity_poly.type
_entity_poly.pdbx_seq_one_letter_code
_entity_poly.pdbx_strand_id
1 'polypeptide(L)'
;MLIRRYEGNPILTKKDVPYPVETVHNAGVVKHEGRYVMLFRSHLRNGRSIIGIAESDDGYRFTVRPEPFLTPATEGDFALYEEYGVEDVRINPLEGEYYLTYSAYSRYGVRIALAKTRDFQRVE
;
A
#
# COMPACT_ATOMS: atom_id res chain seq x y z
N MET A 1 -7.08 -5.37 -27.83
CA MET A 1 -6.41 -4.36 -27.00
C MET A 1 -4.93 -4.71 -26.91
N LEU A 2 -4.08 -3.81 -27.30
CA LEU A 2 -2.64 -4.02 -27.17
C LEU A 2 -2.17 -3.37 -25.86
N ILE A 3 -1.72 -4.20 -24.93
CA ILE A 3 -1.06 -3.74 -23.73
C ILE A 3 0.44 -3.65 -24.02
N ARG A 4 0.98 -2.45 -23.89
CA ARG A 4 2.42 -2.22 -24.02
C ARG A 4 3.02 -2.07 -22.61
N ARG A 5 3.99 -2.92 -22.31
CA ARG A 5 4.75 -2.79 -21.06
C ARG A 5 5.80 -1.69 -21.21
N TYR A 6 5.98 -0.94 -20.14
CA TYR A 6 7.06 0.05 -20.08
C TYR A 6 8.43 -0.66 -20.05
N GLU A 7 9.36 -0.17 -20.86
CA GLU A 7 10.69 -0.78 -20.99
C GLU A 7 11.54 -0.70 -19.71
N GLY A 8 11.31 0.33 -18.90
CA GLY A 8 11.98 0.52 -17.61
C GLY A 8 11.43 -0.30 -16.45
N ASN A 9 10.45 -1.20 -16.71
CA ASN A 9 9.95 -2.08 -15.64
C ASN A 9 11.02 -3.09 -15.16
N PRO A 10 11.02 -3.46 -13.87
CA PRO A 10 10.14 -2.96 -12.80
C PRO A 10 10.52 -1.54 -12.35
N ILE A 11 9.52 -0.69 -12.14
CA ILE A 11 9.73 0.70 -11.71
C ILE A 11 9.95 0.84 -10.20
N LEU A 12 9.65 -0.18 -9.43
CA LEU A 12 9.88 -0.24 -7.99
C LEU A 12 10.19 -1.67 -7.58
N THR A 13 11.26 -1.84 -6.81
CA THR A 13 11.68 -3.13 -6.26
C THR A 13 12.00 -3.02 -4.77
N LYS A 14 12.22 -4.14 -4.11
CA LYS A 14 12.60 -4.14 -2.70
C LYS A 14 13.88 -3.36 -2.39
N LYS A 15 14.74 -3.18 -3.39
CA LYS A 15 15.99 -2.39 -3.26
C LYS A 15 15.74 -0.90 -3.08
N ASP A 16 14.56 -0.43 -3.53
CA ASP A 16 14.17 0.98 -3.43
C ASP A 16 13.50 1.31 -2.10
N VAL A 17 13.16 0.29 -1.31
CA VAL A 17 12.46 0.44 -0.03
C VAL A 17 13.49 0.66 1.09
N PRO A 18 13.38 1.78 1.87
CA PRO A 18 14.40 2.13 2.86
C PRO A 18 14.32 1.36 4.18
N TYR A 19 13.43 0.39 4.29
CA TYR A 19 13.30 -0.52 5.42
C TYR A 19 13.28 -1.98 4.95
N PRO A 20 13.58 -2.98 5.80
CA PRO A 20 13.69 -4.38 5.37
C PRO A 20 12.36 -4.96 4.91
N VAL A 21 12.29 -5.34 3.65
CA VAL A 21 11.15 -6.07 3.06
C VAL A 21 11.66 -7.14 2.10
N GLU A 22 10.86 -8.15 1.87
CA GLU A 22 11.20 -9.25 0.96
C GLU A 22 10.59 -9.08 -0.44
N THR A 23 9.48 -8.33 -0.54
CA THR A 23 8.73 -8.19 -1.80
C THR A 23 8.20 -6.78 -1.99
N VAL A 24 7.90 -6.42 -3.25
CA VAL A 24 7.10 -5.25 -3.64
C VAL A 24 6.14 -5.69 -4.73
N HIS A 25 4.83 -5.59 -4.48
CA HIS A 25 3.81 -6.02 -5.43
C HIS A 25 2.42 -5.46 -5.09
N ASN A 26 1.43 -5.76 -5.93
CA ASN A 26 0.00 -5.48 -5.74
C ASN A 26 -0.30 -4.03 -5.31
N ALA A 27 0.19 -3.08 -6.09
CA ALA A 27 0.04 -1.67 -5.78
C ALA A 27 -1.30 -1.10 -6.27
N GLY A 28 -1.87 -0.20 -5.46
CA GLY A 28 -2.87 0.76 -5.90
C GLY A 28 -2.20 2.11 -6.15
N VAL A 29 -2.59 2.80 -7.22
CA VAL A 29 -2.01 4.10 -7.58
C VAL A 29 -3.13 5.10 -7.85
N VAL A 30 -2.95 6.33 -7.38
CA VAL A 30 -3.87 7.44 -7.61
C VAL A 30 -3.10 8.72 -7.85
N LYS A 31 -3.71 9.67 -8.55
CA LYS A 31 -3.17 11.02 -8.68
C LYS A 31 -3.75 11.90 -7.57
N HIS A 32 -2.89 12.53 -6.80
CA HIS A 32 -3.24 13.41 -5.69
C HIS A 32 -2.38 14.68 -5.77
N GLU A 33 -3.03 15.84 -5.80
CA GLU A 33 -2.37 17.16 -5.87
C GLU A 33 -1.29 17.23 -6.98
N GLY A 34 -1.62 16.68 -8.15
CA GLY A 34 -0.73 16.72 -9.31
C GLY A 34 0.40 15.70 -9.30
N ARG A 35 0.53 14.90 -8.24
CA ARG A 35 1.53 13.83 -8.10
C ARG A 35 0.87 12.46 -8.07
N TYR A 36 1.62 11.44 -8.38
CA TYR A 36 1.19 10.05 -8.25
C TYR A 36 1.54 9.51 -6.88
N VAL A 37 0.56 8.89 -6.22
CA VAL A 37 0.74 8.19 -4.95
C VAL A 37 0.49 6.71 -5.18
N MET A 38 1.44 5.89 -4.77
CA MET A 38 1.39 4.43 -4.86
C MET A 38 1.37 3.84 -3.46
N LEU A 39 0.37 3.02 -3.17
CA LEU A 39 0.32 2.18 -1.98
C LEU A 39 0.61 0.74 -2.41
N PHE A 40 1.76 0.21 -2.02
CA PHE A 40 2.24 -1.10 -2.43
C PHE A 40 2.31 -2.07 -1.26
N ARG A 41 2.07 -3.34 -1.56
CA ARG A 41 2.22 -4.42 -0.60
C ARG A 41 3.67 -4.87 -0.54
N SER A 42 4.16 -5.14 0.68
CA SER A 42 5.43 -5.81 0.92
C SER A 42 5.25 -6.89 1.97
N HIS A 43 6.04 -7.96 1.87
CA HIS A 43 6.18 -8.93 2.95
C HIS A 43 7.39 -8.59 3.81
N LEU A 44 7.22 -8.68 5.12
CA LEU A 44 8.32 -8.73 6.06
C LEU A 44 8.93 -10.14 6.08
N ARG A 45 10.09 -10.27 6.66
CA ARG A 45 10.78 -11.57 6.77
C ARG A 45 9.95 -12.64 7.52
N ASN A 46 9.10 -12.21 8.44
CA ASN A 46 8.18 -13.11 9.17
C ASN A 46 6.93 -13.50 8.36
N GLY A 47 6.83 -13.06 7.10
CA GLY A 47 5.69 -13.35 6.23
C GLY A 47 4.50 -12.39 6.38
N ARG A 48 4.51 -11.48 7.34
CA ARG A 48 3.43 -10.49 7.49
C ARG A 48 3.49 -9.45 6.39
N SER A 49 2.34 -9.11 5.85
CA SER A 49 2.20 -8.06 4.84
C SER A 49 2.01 -6.69 5.48
N ILE A 50 2.65 -5.70 4.89
CA ILE A 50 2.53 -4.29 5.22
C ILE A 50 2.30 -3.49 3.95
N ILE A 51 1.85 -2.26 4.09
CA ILE A 51 1.65 -1.33 2.98
C ILE A 51 2.67 -0.20 3.07
N GLY A 52 3.48 -0.09 2.04
CA GLY A 52 4.38 1.04 1.84
C GLY A 52 3.72 2.13 1.00
N ILE A 53 4.32 3.31 1.00
CA ILE A 53 3.88 4.44 0.19
C ILE A 53 5.04 5.04 -0.57
N ALA A 54 4.82 5.29 -1.85
CA ALA A 54 5.77 5.95 -2.73
C ALA A 54 5.09 7.05 -3.53
N GLU A 55 5.83 8.07 -3.90
CA GLU A 55 5.34 9.24 -4.63
C GLU A 55 6.17 9.49 -5.88
N SER A 56 5.52 10.02 -6.91
CA SER A 56 6.17 10.31 -8.19
C SER A 56 5.55 11.54 -8.85
N ASP A 57 6.38 12.32 -9.55
CA ASP A 57 5.91 13.43 -10.37
C ASP A 57 5.51 12.98 -11.78
N ASP A 58 6.10 11.89 -12.27
CA ASP A 58 5.93 11.44 -13.66
C ASP A 58 5.21 10.08 -13.82
N GLY A 59 4.96 9.37 -12.71
CA GLY A 59 4.35 8.03 -12.73
C GLY A 59 5.33 6.89 -13.07
N TYR A 60 6.60 7.20 -13.25
CA TYR A 60 7.65 6.22 -13.57
C TYR A 60 8.71 6.12 -12.48
N ARG A 61 9.16 7.27 -11.96
CA ARG A 61 10.19 7.35 -10.91
C ARG A 61 9.51 7.61 -9.58
N PHE A 62 9.49 6.59 -8.73
CA PHE A 62 8.87 6.63 -7.42
C PHE A 62 9.92 6.71 -6.32
N THR A 63 9.66 7.55 -5.32
CA THR A 63 10.45 7.64 -4.08
C THR A 63 9.60 7.10 -2.94
N VAL A 64 10.10 6.07 -2.27
CA VAL A 64 9.44 5.45 -1.12
C VAL A 64 9.66 6.29 0.13
N ARG A 65 8.59 6.54 0.89
CA ARG A 65 8.71 7.21 2.20
C ARG A 65 9.50 6.33 3.19
N PRO A 66 10.19 6.96 4.17
CA PRO A 66 11.00 6.22 5.15
C PRO A 66 10.23 5.23 6.01
N GLU A 67 8.94 5.48 6.25
CA GLU A 67 8.09 4.66 7.09
C GLU A 67 7.00 3.97 6.29
N PRO A 68 6.56 2.76 6.68
CA PRO A 68 5.36 2.14 6.12
C PRO A 68 4.13 3.03 6.30
N PHE A 69 3.20 2.93 5.37
CA PHE A 69 1.94 3.68 5.41
C PHE A 69 0.90 3.00 6.31
N LEU A 70 0.77 1.68 6.21
CA LEU A 70 -0.16 0.90 7.01
C LEU A 70 0.50 -0.41 7.45
N THR A 71 0.48 -0.66 8.74
CA THR A 71 0.97 -1.88 9.35
C THR A 71 -0.16 -2.54 10.14
N PRO A 72 -0.08 -3.87 10.39
CA PRO A 72 -1.07 -4.54 11.22
C PRO A 72 -1.24 -3.85 12.57
N ALA A 73 -2.47 -3.66 12.99
CA ALA A 73 -2.79 -3.11 14.29
C ALA A 73 -2.22 -4.02 15.40
N THR A 74 -1.72 -3.41 16.47
CA THR A 74 -1.12 -4.12 17.60
C THR A 74 -2.05 -4.19 18.81
N GLU A 75 -3.14 -3.43 18.79
CA GLU A 75 -4.13 -3.39 19.86
C GLU A 75 -5.53 -3.11 19.29
N GLY A 76 -6.55 -3.32 20.10
CA GLY A 76 -7.95 -3.15 19.72
C GLY A 76 -8.47 -4.29 18.85
N ASP A 77 -9.69 -4.11 18.34
CA ASP A 77 -10.39 -5.15 17.58
C ASP A 77 -9.70 -5.45 16.23
N PHE A 78 -9.11 -4.44 15.61
CA PHE A 78 -8.39 -4.63 14.35
C PHE A 78 -7.19 -5.59 14.48
N ALA A 79 -6.53 -5.62 15.64
CA ALA A 79 -5.41 -6.52 15.88
C ALA A 79 -5.78 -7.99 15.70
N LEU A 80 -7.03 -8.35 15.99
CA LEU A 80 -7.53 -9.71 15.81
C LEU A 80 -7.63 -10.12 14.33
N TYR A 81 -7.90 -9.16 13.46
CA TYR A 81 -8.16 -9.40 12.04
C TYR A 81 -6.98 -9.08 11.12
N GLU A 82 -5.96 -8.40 11.63
CA GLU A 82 -4.75 -8.00 10.89
C GLU A 82 -3.49 -8.76 11.32
N GLU A 83 -3.64 -9.77 12.15
CA GLU A 83 -2.55 -10.52 12.78
C GLU A 83 -1.47 -11.01 11.79
N TYR A 84 -1.87 -11.43 10.60
CA TYR A 84 -0.96 -11.95 9.58
C TYR A 84 -0.63 -10.93 8.47
N GLY A 85 -1.28 -9.78 8.48
CA GLY A 85 -0.94 -8.74 7.55
C GLY A 85 -2.12 -7.89 7.07
N VAL A 86 -1.77 -6.79 6.44
CA VAL A 86 -2.65 -5.89 5.69
C VAL A 86 -2.20 -5.92 4.24
N GLU A 87 -3.12 -6.12 3.30
CA GLU A 87 -2.78 -6.52 1.94
C GLU A 87 -3.62 -5.80 0.88
N ASP A 88 -2.99 -5.57 -0.30
CA ASP A 88 -3.68 -5.30 -1.55
C ASP A 88 -4.63 -4.10 -1.51
N VAL A 89 -4.13 -2.95 -1.07
CA VAL A 89 -4.93 -1.72 -0.97
C VAL A 89 -5.46 -1.29 -2.33
N ARG A 90 -6.76 -0.96 -2.37
CA ARG A 90 -7.39 -0.25 -3.49
C ARG A 90 -7.77 1.15 -3.02
N ILE A 91 -7.45 2.15 -3.85
CA ILE A 91 -7.66 3.56 -3.55
C ILE A 91 -8.87 4.05 -4.32
N ASN A 92 -9.89 4.51 -3.60
CA ASN A 92 -11.16 4.92 -4.19
C ASN A 92 -11.45 6.38 -3.84
N PRO A 93 -11.19 7.33 -4.77
CA PRO A 93 -11.53 8.73 -4.53
C PRO A 93 -13.05 8.93 -4.45
N LEU A 94 -13.51 9.62 -3.41
CA LEU A 94 -14.91 9.94 -3.24
C LEU A 94 -15.05 11.20 -2.38
N GLU A 95 -15.69 12.24 -2.94
CA GLU A 95 -16.05 13.46 -2.20
C GLU A 95 -14.90 14.13 -1.43
N GLY A 96 -13.73 14.20 -2.07
CA GLY A 96 -12.53 14.84 -1.50
C GLY A 96 -11.76 14.01 -0.49
N GLU A 97 -12.14 12.75 -0.33
CA GLU A 97 -11.43 11.77 0.49
C GLU A 97 -11.03 10.56 -0.36
N TYR A 98 -10.08 9.78 0.13
CA TYR A 98 -9.70 8.50 -0.44
C TYR A 98 -10.10 7.39 0.49
N TYR A 99 -10.99 6.52 0.01
CA TYR A 99 -11.39 5.32 0.73
C TYR A 99 -10.48 4.18 0.33
N LEU A 100 -9.84 3.58 1.32
CA LEU A 100 -8.85 2.53 1.14
C LEU A 100 -9.46 1.21 1.55
N THR A 101 -9.79 0.38 0.58
CA THR A 101 -10.18 -1.01 0.86
C THR A 101 -8.95 -1.90 0.84
N TYR A 102 -8.82 -2.77 1.81
CA TYR A 102 -7.69 -3.68 1.90
C TYR A 102 -8.11 -5.03 2.50
N SER A 103 -7.29 -6.03 2.30
CA SER A 103 -7.46 -7.33 2.92
C SER A 103 -6.78 -7.36 4.28
N ALA A 104 -7.55 -7.62 5.33
CA ALA A 104 -7.05 -7.90 6.65
C ALA A 104 -6.98 -9.42 6.81
N TYR A 105 -5.77 -9.96 7.05
CA TYR A 105 -5.53 -11.39 7.12
C TYR A 105 -5.19 -11.83 8.54
N SER A 106 -5.90 -12.87 9.01
CA SER A 106 -5.74 -13.42 10.35
C SER A 106 -6.10 -14.91 10.38
N ARG A 107 -6.03 -15.49 11.55
CA ARG A 107 -6.52 -16.87 11.80
C ARG A 107 -8.00 -17.06 11.45
N TYR A 108 -8.76 -15.99 11.39
CA TYR A 108 -10.18 -16.00 10.98
C TYR A 108 -10.39 -15.89 9.47
N GLY A 109 -9.31 -16.00 8.70
CA GLY A 109 -9.30 -15.84 7.24
C GLY A 109 -9.13 -14.40 6.81
N VAL A 110 -9.46 -14.12 5.56
CA VAL A 110 -9.36 -12.79 4.97
C VAL A 110 -10.68 -12.04 5.15
N ARG A 111 -10.58 -10.79 5.62
CA ARG A 111 -11.71 -9.85 5.72
C ARG A 111 -11.38 -8.61 4.89
N ILE A 112 -12.41 -8.00 4.33
CA ILE A 112 -12.27 -6.68 3.71
C ILE A 112 -12.36 -5.63 4.80
N ALA A 113 -11.34 -4.80 4.89
CA ALA A 113 -11.29 -3.68 5.81
C ALA A 113 -11.34 -2.35 5.03
N LEU A 114 -11.76 -1.30 5.73
CA LEU A 114 -11.90 0.03 5.18
C LEU A 114 -11.16 1.03 6.07
N ALA A 115 -10.35 1.85 5.43
CA ALA A 115 -9.76 3.03 6.04
C ALA A 115 -9.98 4.23 5.11
N LYS A 116 -9.73 5.43 5.59
CA LYS A 116 -9.80 6.62 4.75
C LYS A 116 -8.68 7.60 5.06
N THR A 117 -8.34 8.40 4.07
CA THR A 117 -7.36 9.46 4.20
C THR A 117 -7.70 10.62 3.28
N ARG A 118 -7.33 11.83 3.65
CA ARG A 118 -7.46 13.03 2.80
C ARG A 118 -6.13 13.43 2.18
N ASP A 119 -5.04 13.13 2.85
CA ASP A 119 -3.73 13.70 2.58
C ASP A 119 -2.61 12.66 2.46
N PHE A 120 -2.92 11.38 2.61
CA PHE A 120 -1.94 10.29 2.68
C PHE A 120 -0.89 10.46 3.80
N GLN A 121 -1.24 11.25 4.84
CA GLN A 121 -0.44 11.41 6.06
C GLN A 121 -1.13 10.76 7.26
N ARG A 122 -2.43 10.99 7.36
CA ARG A 122 -3.27 10.42 8.44
C ARG A 122 -4.25 9.43 7.86
N VAL A 123 -4.39 8.31 8.55
CA VAL A 123 -5.33 7.24 8.23
C VAL A 123 -6.35 7.11 9.36
N GLU A 124 -7.62 7.10 9.02
CA GLU A 124 -8.75 6.89 9.93
C GLU A 124 -9.46 5.58 9.62
#